data_dc2e5c8b5c1e92128f0733161a957f68
#
_entry.id   dc2e5c8b5c1e92128f0733161a957f68
#
_cell.length_a   1.000
_cell.length_b   1.000
_cell.length_c   1.000
_cell.angle_alpha   90.00
_cell.angle_beta   90.00
_cell.angle_gamma   90.00
#
_symmetry.space_group_name_H-M   'P 1'
#
loop_
_entity.id
_entity.type
_entity.pdbx_description
1 polymer ?
#
loop_
_entity_poly.entity_id
_entity_poly.type
_entity_poly.pdbx_seq_one_letter_code
_entity_poly.pdbx_strand_id
1 'polypeptide(L)'
;SAILVGAICGAMIGFDLGGPVNKVAYSTGVAVVGTEVLAGHNVQFFGPIAIAICLPPIAAGLASYVFRKKFTDAERDAGIGSIIMGICGITEGAISYTTADPSRLIPINVISCAAAGAIAGALGVYCNAAWGGLVVLPVTSVITYLISLALGIGIYFALIAAFKKDISSETEISTASEEPEINIEF
;
A
#
# COMPACT_ATOMS: atom_id res chain seq x y z
N SER A 1 -17.04 -7.39 13.44
CA SER A 1 -16.06 -8.46 13.35
C SER A 1 -14.69 -7.85 13.00
N ALA A 2 -13.60 -8.42 13.55
CA ALA A 2 -12.24 -7.91 13.37
C ALA A 2 -11.84 -7.88 11.86
N ILE A 3 -12.34 -8.82 11.08
CA ILE A 3 -12.13 -8.89 9.62
C ILE A 3 -12.66 -7.64 8.92
N LEU A 4 -13.91 -7.25 9.22
CA LEU A 4 -14.55 -6.09 8.59
C LEU A 4 -13.84 -4.78 8.98
N VAL A 5 -13.52 -4.63 10.26
CA VAL A 5 -12.78 -3.46 10.75
C VAL A 5 -11.40 -3.38 10.12
N GLY A 6 -10.68 -4.50 10.04
CA GLY A 6 -9.38 -4.58 9.39
C GLY A 6 -9.45 -4.22 7.90
N ALA A 7 -10.48 -4.69 7.18
CA ALA A 7 -10.69 -4.35 5.78
C ALA A 7 -10.96 -2.85 5.58
N ILE A 8 -11.84 -2.26 6.39
CA ILE A 8 -12.19 -0.84 6.29
C ILE A 8 -10.98 0.05 6.60
N CYS A 9 -10.30 -0.20 7.73
CA CYS A 9 -9.10 0.55 8.10
C CYS A 9 -8.00 0.40 7.06
N GLY A 10 -7.79 -0.82 6.55
CA GLY A 10 -6.84 -1.07 5.47
C GLY A 10 -7.18 -0.29 4.20
N ALA A 11 -8.44 -0.30 3.76
CA ALA A 11 -8.90 0.48 2.62
C ALA A 11 -8.65 1.99 2.80
N MET A 12 -8.94 2.52 3.98
CA MET A 12 -8.73 3.93 4.32
C MET A 12 -7.24 4.31 4.25
N ILE A 13 -6.35 3.44 4.76
CA ILE A 13 -4.90 3.66 4.70
C ILE A 13 -4.40 3.66 3.26
N GLY A 14 -4.84 2.70 2.44
CA GLY A 14 -4.43 2.57 1.04
C GLY A 14 -5.01 3.63 0.10
N PHE A 15 -6.05 4.36 0.51
CA PHE A 15 -6.74 5.29 -0.36
C PHE A 15 -5.93 6.55 -0.66
N ASP A 16 -5.39 7.21 0.34
CA ASP A 16 -4.72 8.50 0.21
C ASP A 16 -3.30 8.58 0.79
N LEU A 17 -2.73 7.44 1.21
CA LEU A 17 -1.31 7.23 1.54
C LEU A 17 -0.69 8.31 2.46
N GLY A 18 -1.33 8.58 3.58
CA GLY A 18 -0.90 9.60 4.55
C GLY A 18 -1.77 10.86 4.55
N GLY A 19 -2.79 10.92 3.70
CA GLY A 19 -3.77 12.00 3.63
C GLY A 19 -4.83 11.96 4.75
N PRO A 20 -5.92 12.75 4.60
CA PRO A 20 -6.94 12.88 5.64
C PRO A 20 -7.65 11.58 6.00
N VAL A 21 -7.98 10.73 5.01
CA VAL A 21 -8.69 9.46 5.22
C VAL A 21 -7.80 8.47 5.97
N ASN A 22 -6.53 8.35 5.56
CA ASN A 22 -5.52 7.57 6.27
C ASN A 22 -5.40 8.02 7.73
N LYS A 23 -5.32 9.35 7.98
CA LYS A 23 -5.18 9.90 9.32
C LYS A 23 -6.36 9.60 10.23
N VAL A 24 -7.58 9.50 9.71
CA VAL A 24 -8.76 9.10 10.50
C VAL A 24 -8.59 7.66 11.01
N ALA A 25 -8.27 6.71 10.13
CA ALA A 25 -8.03 5.32 10.54
C ALA A 25 -6.87 5.20 11.52
N TYR A 26 -5.76 5.87 11.23
CA TYR A 26 -4.57 5.88 12.08
C TYR A 26 -4.85 6.48 13.46
N SER A 27 -5.47 7.68 13.55
CA SER A 27 -5.75 8.36 14.81
C SER A 27 -6.72 7.57 15.69
N THR A 28 -7.73 6.93 15.07
CA THR A 28 -8.64 6.03 15.78
C THR A 28 -7.86 4.85 16.39
N GLY A 29 -6.97 4.26 15.62
CA GLY A 29 -6.09 3.19 16.10
C GLY A 29 -5.18 3.61 17.24
N VAL A 30 -4.56 4.80 17.13
CA VAL A 30 -3.70 5.37 18.19
C VAL A 30 -4.47 5.55 19.52
N ALA A 31 -5.71 6.04 19.44
CA ALA A 31 -6.55 6.18 20.62
C ALA A 31 -6.82 4.85 21.31
N VAL A 32 -7.10 3.78 20.52
CA VAL A 32 -7.31 2.43 21.04
C VAL A 32 -6.02 1.86 21.64
N VAL A 33 -4.85 2.06 20.99
CA VAL A 33 -3.55 1.60 21.54
C VAL A 33 -3.31 2.20 22.91
N GLY A 34 -3.54 3.50 23.07
CA GLY A 34 -3.32 4.18 24.36
C GLY A 34 -4.14 3.59 25.51
N THR A 35 -5.38 3.22 25.25
CA THR A 35 -6.27 2.65 26.29
C THR A 35 -6.02 1.18 26.56
N GLU A 36 -5.87 0.35 25.53
CA GLU A 36 -5.71 -1.10 25.67
C GLU A 36 -4.36 -1.50 26.26
N VAL A 37 -3.26 -0.83 25.84
CA VAL A 37 -1.92 -1.12 26.39
C VAL A 37 -1.86 -0.76 27.86
N LEU A 38 -2.45 0.36 28.29
CA LEU A 38 -2.54 0.73 29.70
C LEU A 38 -3.37 -0.27 30.53
N ALA A 39 -4.35 -0.92 29.90
CA ALA A 39 -5.14 -1.99 30.52
C ALA A 39 -4.43 -3.37 30.49
N GLY A 40 -3.24 -3.48 29.90
CA GLY A 40 -2.47 -4.72 29.80
C GLY A 40 -2.96 -5.67 28.71
N HIS A 41 -3.74 -5.20 27.75
CA HIS A 41 -4.30 -5.99 26.66
C HIS A 41 -3.50 -5.87 25.37
N ASN A 42 -3.50 -6.91 24.52
CA ASN A 42 -2.97 -6.87 23.19
C ASN A 42 -3.93 -6.14 22.22
N VAL A 43 -3.42 -5.18 21.47
CA VAL A 43 -4.21 -4.30 20.60
C VAL A 43 -4.42 -4.93 19.23
N GLN A 44 -5.44 -5.79 19.09
CA GLN A 44 -5.80 -6.40 17.80
C GLN A 44 -6.35 -5.39 16.78
N PHE A 45 -6.91 -4.28 17.25
CA PHE A 45 -7.41 -3.23 16.37
C PHE A 45 -6.30 -2.58 15.52
N PHE A 46 -5.10 -2.40 16.09
CA PHE A 46 -4.00 -1.73 15.40
C PHE A 46 -3.17 -2.64 14.48
N GLY A 47 -3.22 -3.95 14.67
CA GLY A 47 -2.49 -4.91 13.83
C GLY A 47 -2.75 -4.75 12.33
N PRO A 48 -4.01 -4.77 11.88
CA PRO A 48 -4.39 -4.49 10.49
C PRO A 48 -3.91 -3.14 9.96
N ILE A 49 -4.00 -2.09 10.78
CA ILE A 49 -3.54 -0.74 10.44
C ILE A 49 -2.02 -0.71 10.24
N ALA A 50 -1.27 -1.33 11.15
CA ALA A 50 0.19 -1.39 11.08
C ALA A 50 0.69 -2.06 9.79
N ILE A 51 0.00 -3.11 9.33
CA ILE A 51 0.31 -3.80 8.06
C ILE A 51 -0.04 -2.91 6.87
N ALA A 52 -1.23 -2.30 6.87
CA ALA A 52 -1.68 -1.44 5.78
C ALA A 52 -0.77 -0.22 5.57
N ILE A 53 -0.15 0.30 6.62
CA ILE A 53 0.80 1.41 6.56
C ILE A 53 2.06 1.04 5.74
N CYS A 54 2.62 -0.14 5.94
CA CYS A 54 3.87 -0.52 5.29
C CYS A 54 3.68 -1.23 3.94
N LEU A 55 2.48 -1.74 3.66
CA LEU A 55 2.23 -2.56 2.47
C LEU A 55 2.43 -1.78 1.16
N PRO A 56 1.79 -0.61 0.92
CA PRO A 56 1.91 0.08 -0.37
C PRO A 56 3.36 0.44 -0.73
N PRO A 57 4.18 1.06 0.14
CA PRO A 57 5.54 1.44 -0.23
C PRO A 57 6.46 0.24 -0.42
N ILE A 58 6.34 -0.81 0.39
CA ILE A 58 7.12 -2.04 0.19
C ILE A 58 6.70 -2.73 -1.11
N ALA A 59 5.39 -2.89 -1.33
CA ALA A 59 4.87 -3.59 -2.49
C ALA A 59 5.16 -2.83 -3.79
N ALA A 60 4.98 -1.51 -3.84
CA ALA A 60 5.28 -0.70 -5.01
C ALA A 60 6.78 -0.71 -5.35
N GLY A 61 7.63 -0.52 -4.34
CA GLY A 61 9.08 -0.59 -4.52
C GLY A 61 9.55 -1.95 -5.04
N LEU A 62 9.06 -3.06 -4.47
CA LEU A 62 9.37 -4.40 -4.97
C LEU A 62 8.80 -4.65 -6.36
N ALA A 63 7.56 -4.22 -6.63
CA ALA A 63 6.90 -4.37 -7.93
C ALA A 63 7.67 -3.66 -9.04
N SER A 64 8.27 -2.50 -8.77
CA SER A 64 9.06 -1.74 -9.75
C SER A 64 10.29 -2.52 -10.26
N TYR A 65 10.86 -3.40 -9.44
CA TYR A 65 11.97 -4.29 -9.83
C TYR A 65 11.48 -5.57 -10.50
N VAL A 66 10.36 -6.14 -10.06
CA VAL A 66 9.80 -7.39 -10.60
C VAL A 66 9.14 -7.14 -11.96
N PHE A 67 8.34 -6.10 -12.10
CA PHE A 67 7.59 -5.75 -13.32
C PHE A 67 8.23 -4.58 -14.06
N ARG A 68 9.50 -4.70 -14.42
CA ARG A 68 10.31 -3.63 -15.03
C ARG A 68 9.67 -2.94 -16.24
N LYS A 69 8.87 -3.66 -17.03
CA LYS A 69 8.18 -3.13 -18.21
C LYS A 69 6.99 -2.22 -17.88
N LYS A 70 6.52 -2.28 -16.64
CA LYS A 70 5.37 -1.53 -16.16
C LYS A 70 5.74 -0.28 -15.35
N PHE A 71 7.04 -0.08 -15.08
CA PHE A 71 7.54 1.03 -14.30
C PHE A 71 8.68 1.74 -15.03
N THR A 72 8.69 3.07 -14.99
CA THR A 72 9.75 3.91 -15.55
C THR A 72 11.08 3.71 -14.83
N ASP A 73 12.18 4.16 -15.44
CA ASP A 73 13.49 4.13 -14.78
C ASP A 73 13.49 4.95 -13.48
N ALA A 74 12.85 6.12 -13.49
CA ALA A 74 12.73 6.98 -12.31
C ALA A 74 11.95 6.30 -11.17
N GLU A 75 10.86 5.58 -11.49
CA GLU A 75 10.12 4.81 -10.49
C GLU A 75 10.96 3.66 -9.90
N ARG A 76 11.77 3.00 -10.74
CA ARG A 76 12.67 1.93 -10.27
C ARG A 76 13.80 2.48 -9.39
N ASP A 77 14.37 3.63 -9.75
CA ASP A 77 15.41 4.29 -8.95
C ASP A 77 14.90 4.70 -7.56
N ALA A 78 13.63 5.10 -7.47
CA ALA A 78 12.96 5.38 -6.19
C ALA A 78 12.65 4.12 -5.36
N GLY A 79 12.76 2.92 -5.95
CA GLY A 79 12.29 1.66 -5.37
C GLY A 79 12.90 1.33 -4.00
N ILE A 80 14.23 1.45 -3.85
CA ILE A 80 14.90 1.18 -2.58
C ILE A 80 14.43 2.17 -1.50
N GLY A 81 14.33 3.45 -1.84
CA GLY A 81 13.82 4.48 -0.92
C GLY A 81 12.41 4.18 -0.44
N SER A 82 11.52 3.77 -1.35
CA SER A 82 10.16 3.38 -1.03
C SER A 82 10.11 2.18 -0.08
N ILE A 83 10.89 1.13 -0.35
CA ILE A 83 10.97 -0.06 0.51
C ILE A 83 11.45 0.32 1.92
N ILE A 84 12.50 1.13 2.03
CA ILE A 84 13.03 1.58 3.32
C ILE A 84 11.97 2.39 4.08
N MET A 85 11.27 3.31 3.41
CA MET A 85 10.17 4.06 4.02
C MET A 85 9.08 3.13 4.54
N GLY A 86 8.68 2.13 3.77
CA GLY A 86 7.68 1.14 4.20
C GLY A 86 8.17 0.30 5.40
N ILE A 87 9.42 -0.13 5.42
CA ILE A 87 10.03 -0.81 6.58
C ILE A 87 9.96 0.08 7.82
N CYS A 88 10.21 1.38 7.67
CA CYS A 88 10.11 2.37 8.75
C CYS A 88 8.66 2.74 9.11
N GLY A 89 7.64 2.28 8.37
CA GLY A 89 6.24 2.57 8.64
C GLY A 89 5.77 3.92 8.08
N ILE A 90 6.30 4.32 6.93
CA ILE A 90 5.99 5.58 6.25
C ILE A 90 5.24 5.25 4.95
N THR A 91 3.91 5.45 4.96
CA THR A 91 3.02 5.12 3.84
C THR A 91 3.31 5.97 2.60
N GLU A 92 3.77 7.20 2.81
CA GLU A 92 4.08 8.19 1.78
C GLU A 92 5.13 7.72 0.77
N GLY A 93 5.91 6.69 1.08
CA GLY A 93 6.86 6.07 0.15
C GLY A 93 6.22 5.55 -1.14
N ALA A 94 4.90 5.31 -1.16
CA ALA A 94 4.17 4.89 -2.35
C ALA A 94 3.57 6.05 -3.18
N ILE A 95 3.70 7.31 -2.73
CA ILE A 95 3.05 8.46 -3.40
C ILE A 95 3.57 8.64 -4.82
N SER A 96 4.89 8.56 -5.04
CA SER A 96 5.49 8.77 -6.37
C SER A 96 4.90 7.81 -7.43
N TYR A 97 4.70 6.56 -7.07
CA TYR A 97 4.08 5.56 -7.95
C TYR A 97 2.59 5.86 -8.17
N THR A 98 1.89 6.19 -7.10
CA THR A 98 0.45 6.44 -7.16
C THR A 98 0.11 7.70 -7.95
N THR A 99 0.95 8.74 -7.88
CA THR A 99 0.76 9.97 -8.66
C THR A 99 1.13 9.80 -10.13
N ALA A 100 2.02 8.86 -10.46
CA ALA A 100 2.36 8.55 -11.85
C ALA A 100 1.21 7.85 -12.60
N ASP A 101 0.43 6.99 -11.91
CA ASP A 101 -0.74 6.30 -12.48
C ASP A 101 -1.86 6.17 -11.44
N PRO A 102 -2.53 7.28 -11.10
CA PRO A 102 -3.51 7.29 -10.01
C PRO A 102 -4.74 6.44 -10.32
N SER A 103 -5.14 6.36 -11.59
CA SER A 103 -6.32 5.60 -12.01
C SER A 103 -6.22 4.10 -11.72
N ARG A 104 -5.02 3.55 -11.73
CA ARG A 104 -4.75 2.13 -11.47
C ARG A 104 -4.20 1.91 -10.08
N LEU A 105 -3.25 2.75 -9.63
CA LEU A 105 -2.55 2.51 -8.37
C LEU A 105 -3.41 2.81 -7.13
N ILE A 106 -4.34 3.78 -7.17
CA ILE A 106 -5.26 4.02 -6.05
C ILE A 106 -6.14 2.79 -5.79
N PRO A 107 -6.88 2.22 -6.78
CA PRO A 107 -7.64 0.99 -6.55
C PRO A 107 -6.78 -0.19 -6.08
N ILE A 108 -5.57 -0.34 -6.63
CA ILE A 108 -4.65 -1.41 -6.24
C ILE A 108 -4.23 -1.26 -4.77
N ASN A 109 -3.86 -0.06 -4.34
CA ASN A 109 -3.54 0.22 -2.94
C ASN A 109 -4.73 -0.08 -2.02
N VAL A 110 -5.92 0.41 -2.37
CA VAL A 110 -7.15 0.21 -1.58
C VAL A 110 -7.47 -1.28 -1.43
N ILE A 111 -7.52 -2.01 -2.54
CA ILE A 111 -7.91 -3.44 -2.53
C ILE A 111 -6.87 -4.27 -1.78
N SER A 112 -5.58 -4.07 -2.04
CA SER A 112 -4.53 -4.85 -1.38
C SER A 112 -4.42 -4.55 0.11
N CYS A 113 -4.56 -3.28 0.53
CA CYS A 113 -4.58 -2.91 1.94
C CYS A 113 -5.83 -3.41 2.65
N ALA A 114 -7.01 -3.35 2.00
CA ALA A 114 -8.25 -3.90 2.54
C ALA A 114 -8.15 -5.42 2.75
N ALA A 115 -7.62 -6.13 1.76
CA ALA A 115 -7.44 -7.58 1.83
C ALA A 115 -6.42 -7.96 2.92
N ALA A 116 -5.26 -7.29 2.97
CA ALA A 116 -4.25 -7.53 4.00
C ALA A 116 -4.80 -7.22 5.40
N GLY A 117 -5.56 -6.13 5.55
CA GLY A 117 -6.22 -5.77 6.80
C GLY A 117 -7.27 -6.79 7.23
N ALA A 118 -8.07 -7.32 6.28
CA ALA A 118 -9.03 -8.39 6.54
C ALA A 118 -8.34 -9.68 7.00
N ILE A 119 -7.26 -10.08 6.33
CA ILE A 119 -6.45 -11.26 6.67
C ILE A 119 -5.85 -11.07 8.08
N ALA A 120 -5.28 -9.91 8.36
CA ALA A 120 -4.72 -9.60 9.68
C ALA A 120 -5.77 -9.67 10.77
N GLY A 121 -6.96 -9.12 10.51
CA GLY A 121 -8.12 -9.23 11.43
C GLY A 121 -8.58 -10.67 11.66
N ALA A 122 -8.58 -11.50 10.60
CA ALA A 122 -8.93 -12.93 10.69
C ALA A 122 -7.90 -13.74 11.49
N LEU A 123 -6.61 -13.42 11.32
CA LEU A 123 -5.50 -14.08 12.02
C LEU A 123 -5.26 -13.53 13.43
N GLY A 124 -6.04 -12.54 13.88
CA GLY A 124 -5.91 -11.94 15.21
C GLY A 124 -4.56 -11.20 15.39
N VAL A 125 -4.04 -10.58 14.34
CA VAL A 125 -2.80 -9.82 14.42
C VAL A 125 -2.98 -8.64 15.38
N TYR A 126 -2.10 -8.55 16.37
CA TYR A 126 -2.06 -7.40 17.28
C TYR A 126 -0.79 -6.57 17.05
N CYS A 127 -0.86 -5.30 17.41
CA CYS A 127 0.30 -4.40 17.47
C CYS A 127 0.14 -3.48 18.68
N ASN A 128 1.06 -3.56 19.63
CA ASN A 128 1.03 -2.80 20.88
C ASN A 128 1.76 -1.45 20.76
N ALA A 129 2.21 -1.09 19.56
CA ALA A 129 2.76 0.22 19.24
C ALA A 129 1.79 0.99 18.35
N ALA A 130 1.68 2.30 18.56
CA ALA A 130 0.94 3.20 17.70
C ALA A 130 1.75 3.57 16.44
N TRP A 131 2.26 2.55 15.73
CA TRP A 131 3.10 2.70 14.55
C TRP A 131 2.98 1.48 13.63
N GLY A 132 3.34 1.64 12.35
CA GLY A 132 3.38 0.56 11.36
C GLY A 132 4.81 0.19 10.95
N GLY A 133 4.92 -0.67 9.94
CA GLY A 133 6.20 -1.09 9.40
C GLY A 133 6.79 -2.34 10.04
N LEU A 134 7.98 -2.73 9.59
CA LEU A 134 8.69 -3.87 10.18
C LEU A 134 9.41 -3.50 11.49
N VAL A 135 9.56 -2.22 11.77
CA VAL A 135 10.15 -1.74 13.03
C VAL A 135 9.32 -2.11 14.26
N VAL A 136 8.01 -2.40 14.10
CA VAL A 136 7.13 -2.79 15.21
C VAL A 136 7.12 -4.30 15.50
N LEU A 137 7.88 -5.11 14.75
CA LEU A 137 7.91 -6.56 14.92
C LEU A 137 8.14 -7.03 16.38
N PRO A 138 8.98 -6.39 17.20
CA PRO A 138 9.17 -6.82 18.60
C PRO A 138 7.94 -6.73 19.48
N VAL A 139 6.93 -5.94 19.09
CA VAL A 139 5.71 -5.67 19.88
C VAL A 139 4.43 -6.12 19.17
N THR A 140 4.57 -7.05 18.21
CA THR A 140 3.46 -7.61 17.42
C THR A 140 3.46 -9.14 17.48
N SER A 141 2.40 -9.75 16.95
CA SER A 141 2.37 -11.17 16.60
C SER A 141 3.18 -11.43 15.32
N VAL A 142 4.49 -11.60 15.43
CA VAL A 142 5.46 -11.60 14.32
C VAL A 142 5.04 -12.51 13.16
N ILE A 143 4.69 -13.78 13.44
CA ILE A 143 4.39 -14.77 12.39
C ILE A 143 3.14 -14.37 11.61
N THR A 144 2.04 -14.07 12.30
CA THR A 144 0.77 -13.70 11.65
C THR A 144 0.86 -12.34 10.97
N TYR A 145 1.68 -11.42 11.50
CA TYR A 145 1.98 -10.14 10.87
C TYR A 145 2.68 -10.34 9.52
N LEU A 146 3.77 -11.13 9.49
CA LEU A 146 4.54 -11.39 8.27
C LEU A 146 3.73 -12.16 7.22
N ILE A 147 2.91 -13.14 7.65
CA ILE A 147 1.99 -13.85 6.75
C ILE A 147 0.99 -12.87 6.11
N SER A 148 0.35 -12.03 6.90
CA SER A 148 -0.63 -11.06 6.40
C SER A 148 0.00 -10.05 5.44
N LEU A 149 1.20 -9.56 5.76
CA LEU A 149 1.96 -8.66 4.89
C LEU A 149 2.36 -9.34 3.58
N ALA A 150 2.88 -10.56 3.63
CA ALA A 150 3.30 -11.32 2.45
C ALA A 150 2.10 -11.61 1.52
N LEU A 151 0.95 -12.02 2.08
CA LEU A 151 -0.28 -12.21 1.31
C LEU A 151 -0.77 -10.91 0.69
N GLY A 152 -0.71 -9.80 1.43
CA GLY A 152 -1.04 -8.46 0.91
C GLY A 152 -0.14 -8.05 -0.25
N ILE A 153 1.17 -8.26 -0.16
CA ILE A 153 2.13 -8.00 -1.26
C ILE A 153 1.82 -8.91 -2.45
N GLY A 154 1.49 -10.17 -2.23
CA GLY A 154 1.09 -11.11 -3.29
C GLY A 154 -0.16 -10.62 -4.05
N ILE A 155 -1.17 -10.14 -3.33
CA ILE A 155 -2.38 -9.55 -3.92
C ILE A 155 -2.02 -8.28 -4.71
N TYR A 156 -1.17 -7.42 -4.15
CA TYR A 156 -0.69 -6.22 -4.83
C TYR A 156 -0.01 -6.56 -6.16
N PHE A 157 0.87 -7.56 -6.17
CA PHE A 157 1.57 -8.03 -7.38
C PHE A 157 0.61 -8.60 -8.41
N ALA A 158 -0.38 -9.39 -7.99
CA ALA A 158 -1.40 -9.92 -8.87
C ALA A 158 -2.21 -8.79 -9.54
N LEU A 159 -2.57 -7.75 -8.78
CA LEU A 159 -3.28 -6.59 -9.29
C LEU A 159 -2.41 -5.76 -10.25
N ILE A 160 -1.11 -5.54 -9.94
CA ILE A 160 -0.17 -4.88 -10.86
C ILE A 160 -0.03 -5.68 -12.16
N ALA A 161 0.12 -6.99 -12.08
CA ALA A 161 0.23 -7.84 -13.26
C ALA A 161 -1.01 -7.74 -14.16
N ALA A 162 -2.21 -7.71 -13.55
CA ALA A 162 -3.49 -7.71 -14.26
C ALA A 162 -3.89 -6.32 -14.81
N PHE A 163 -3.66 -5.25 -14.04
CA PHE A 163 -4.25 -3.95 -14.34
C PHE A 163 -3.27 -2.88 -14.81
N LYS A 164 -1.99 -2.93 -14.41
CA LYS A 164 -1.00 -1.94 -14.89
C LYS A 164 -0.49 -2.36 -16.27
N LYS A 165 -0.61 -1.46 -17.25
CA LYS A 165 -0.14 -1.70 -18.63
C LYS A 165 1.38 -1.55 -18.75
N ASP A 166 1.97 -2.12 -19.79
CA ASP A 166 3.37 -1.92 -20.12
C ASP A 166 3.57 -0.51 -20.70
N ILE A 167 4.67 0.15 -20.34
CA ILE A 167 4.97 1.54 -20.73
C ILE A 167 5.12 1.66 -22.26
N SER A 168 5.70 0.66 -22.93
CA SER A 168 5.84 0.65 -24.40
C SER A 168 4.50 0.75 -25.13
N SER A 169 3.43 0.15 -24.59
CA SER A 169 2.10 0.23 -25.19
C SER A 169 1.40 1.59 -24.97
N GLU A 170 1.76 2.31 -23.92
CA GLU A 170 1.23 3.68 -23.69
C GLU A 170 1.91 4.72 -24.59
N THR A 171 3.20 4.56 -24.87
CA THR A 171 3.95 5.44 -25.79
C THR A 171 3.44 5.31 -27.22
N GLU A 172 3.12 4.09 -27.68
CA GLU A 172 2.54 3.83 -29.02
C GLU A 172 1.16 4.46 -29.19
N ILE A 173 0.31 4.42 -28.13
CA ILE A 173 -1.03 5.01 -28.17
C ILE A 173 -0.95 6.55 -28.15
N SER A 174 -0.01 7.14 -27.41
CA SER A 174 0.19 8.59 -27.36
C SER A 174 0.73 9.13 -28.68
N THR A 175 1.66 8.44 -29.32
CA THR A 175 2.21 8.83 -30.62
C THR A 175 1.18 8.69 -31.76
N ALA A 176 0.29 7.69 -31.69
CA ALA A 176 -0.76 7.50 -32.67
C ALA A 176 -1.90 8.54 -32.58
N SER A 177 -2.03 9.19 -31.42
CA SER A 177 -3.01 10.28 -31.20
C SER A 177 -2.48 11.69 -31.47
N GLU A 178 -1.18 11.82 -31.71
CA GLU A 178 -0.50 13.11 -31.98
C GLU A 178 -0.04 13.30 -33.44
N GLU A 179 -0.46 12.44 -34.38
CA GLU A 179 -0.22 12.74 -35.80
C GLU A 179 -1.02 13.99 -36.19
N PRO A 180 -0.38 15.14 -36.44
CA PRO A 180 -1.09 16.32 -36.88
C PRO A 180 -1.56 16.09 -38.32
N GLU A 181 -2.85 16.27 -38.58
CA GLU A 181 -3.36 16.48 -39.93
C GLU A 181 -2.64 17.70 -40.52
N ILE A 182 -1.62 17.43 -41.36
CA ILE A 182 -1.02 18.48 -42.17
C ILE A 182 -2.00 18.78 -43.30
N ASN A 183 -2.88 19.73 -43.06
CA ASN A 183 -3.69 20.33 -44.11
C ASN A 183 -2.79 21.25 -44.92
N ILE A 184 -2.31 20.77 -46.06
CA ILE A 184 -1.66 21.60 -47.09
C ILE A 184 -2.77 22.09 -48.00
N GLU A 185 -3.32 23.27 -47.73
CA GLU A 185 -4.07 24.03 -48.70
C GLU A 185 -3.07 24.80 -49.63
N PHE A 186 -3.15 24.54 -50.95
CA PHE A 186 -2.51 25.32 -52.02
C PHE A 186 -3.51 26.35 -52.57
#